data_951b8c17d648d6b582044bb80f06983e
#
_entry.id   951b8c17d648d6b582044bb80f06983e
#
_cell.length_a   1.000
_cell.length_b   1.000
_cell.length_c   1.000
_cell.angle_alpha   90.00
_cell.angle_beta   90.00
_cell.angle_gamma   90.00
#
_symmetry.space_group_name_H-M   'P 1'
#
loop_
_entity.id
_entity.type
_entity.pdbx_description
1 polymer ?
#
loop_
_entity_poly.entity_id
_entity_poly.type
_entity_poly.pdbx_seq_one_letter_code
_entity_poly.pdbx_strand_id
1 'polypeptide(L)'
;MLPLLLLLPLLWRGSLTQSWRTKMKPQISVTVQEGLCVFVPCKFLYSRGSFGYLPMSWFQSGANIHRDLPVATNQPGQKVQKRTQGRFLFLRDSGVNNCSLSIRDANMADNGMYFLRVESFFQRYEDKTFLLKVTALTQLPSIQIPGILESGCPRNLTCSVPWACEQGTPPIFSWNSAAQTSLGPKTHLSSVLTLSPRPQDHGASLTCQVTLPAVGVTVKRTIHLNVSYAPQNMVITVFQGNSTALKILGNASSLPILEGQSLHLVCVADSNPPAELRWFRESPTLNTSLIANTGYMELPQAGTGEEGVFTCQAQNQLGSQHVLLNVSVHWKPEPRSCSEALGAAGGAGGMALLCLCLFLIFRVKTQRKKAAKTVEAMNDMNPVLGSGSWGHQHQFQVGIPSDQRDPAGAGPVSREKQELHYAFLDFRKLRLQEQEDIDTEYAEIKIHK
;
A
#
# COMPACT_ATOMS: atom_id res chain seq x y z
N MET A 1 -29.60 101.77 29.99
CA MET A 1 -29.86 100.78 28.92
C MET A 1 -28.69 99.81 28.80
N LEU A 2 -28.37 99.04 29.83
CA LEU A 2 -27.29 98.10 29.73
C LEU A 2 -27.37 96.91 30.80
N PRO A 3 -28.51 96.18 30.83
CA PRO A 3 -28.40 94.81 31.44
C PRO A 3 -29.02 93.71 30.55
N LEU A 4 -29.26 93.91 29.22
CA LEU A 4 -29.95 92.87 28.44
C LEU A 4 -29.04 92.01 27.56
N LEU A 5 -27.71 92.27 27.56
CA LEU A 5 -26.73 91.57 26.76
C LEU A 5 -25.94 90.47 27.51
N LEU A 6 -26.20 90.26 28.80
CA LEU A 6 -25.51 89.22 29.64
C LEU A 6 -26.27 87.95 29.81
N LEU A 7 -27.45 87.74 29.20
CA LEU A 7 -28.27 86.51 29.29
C LEU A 7 -28.17 85.58 28.09
N LEU A 8 -27.47 86.00 26.99
CA LEU A 8 -27.32 85.21 25.77
C LEU A 8 -26.37 84.01 25.85
N PRO A 9 -25.35 83.85 26.76
CA PRO A 9 -24.56 82.69 26.81
C PRO A 9 -25.17 81.51 27.60
N LEU A 10 -26.31 81.67 28.25
CA LEU A 10 -26.96 80.62 29.05
C LEU A 10 -27.93 79.71 28.26
N LEU A 11 -28.26 80.05 27.02
CA LEU A 11 -29.14 79.28 26.16
C LEU A 11 -28.40 78.34 25.18
N TRP A 12 -27.07 78.34 25.16
CA TRP A 12 -26.28 77.41 24.40
C TRP A 12 -25.73 76.28 25.28
N ARG A 13 -26.57 75.72 26.16
CA ARG A 13 -26.36 74.34 26.60
C ARG A 13 -26.73 73.44 25.43
N GLY A 14 -25.78 73.36 24.50
CA GLY A 14 -25.82 72.31 23.51
C GLY A 14 -26.05 70.94 24.23
N SER A 15 -27.15 70.35 23.93
CA SER A 15 -27.41 68.98 24.25
C SER A 15 -26.22 68.13 23.75
N LEU A 16 -25.23 67.95 24.63
CA LEU A 16 -24.27 66.85 24.49
C LEU A 16 -25.11 65.61 24.56
N THR A 17 -25.68 65.18 23.44
CA THR A 17 -26.09 63.80 23.21
C THR A 17 -24.80 63.00 23.42
N GLN A 18 -24.56 62.62 24.65
CA GLN A 18 -23.56 61.66 25.02
C GLN A 18 -23.95 60.38 24.32
N SER A 19 -23.43 60.24 23.09
CA SER A 19 -23.45 58.99 22.38
C SER A 19 -22.84 57.94 23.35
N TRP A 20 -23.70 57.20 23.99
CA TRP A 20 -23.31 55.99 24.71
C TRP A 20 -22.72 55.03 23.69
N ARG A 21 -21.49 55.31 23.25
CA ARG A 21 -20.66 54.26 22.65
C ARG A 21 -20.49 53.24 23.77
N THR A 22 -21.35 52.21 23.79
CA THR A 22 -21.16 50.98 24.50
C THR A 22 -19.73 50.55 24.21
N LYS A 23 -18.85 50.65 25.24
CA LYS A 23 -17.50 50.11 25.15
C LYS A 23 -17.71 48.65 24.79
N MET A 24 -17.39 48.29 23.54
CA MET A 24 -17.38 46.89 23.10
C MET A 24 -16.47 46.16 24.06
N LYS A 25 -17.02 45.30 24.93
CA LYS A 25 -16.26 44.41 25.74
C LYS A 25 -15.45 43.47 24.80
N PRO A 26 -14.26 43.05 25.17
CA PRO A 26 -13.43 42.24 24.30
C PRO A 26 -14.22 41.02 23.79
N GLN A 27 -14.29 40.92 22.46
CA GLN A 27 -14.97 39.86 21.76
C GLN A 27 -14.21 38.55 22.00
N ILE A 28 -14.86 37.56 22.56
CA ILE A 28 -14.30 36.21 22.69
C ILE A 28 -14.34 35.57 21.31
N SER A 29 -13.19 35.13 20.79
CA SER A 29 -13.11 34.33 19.57
C SER A 29 -12.90 32.86 19.95
N VAL A 30 -13.74 31.99 19.40
CA VAL A 30 -13.68 30.56 19.62
C VAL A 30 -13.48 29.89 18.26
N THR A 31 -12.43 29.07 18.14
CA THR A 31 -12.11 28.33 16.92
C THR A 31 -12.34 26.84 17.14
N VAL A 32 -12.98 26.19 16.17
CA VAL A 32 -13.23 24.74 16.16
C VAL A 32 -13.05 24.21 14.75
N GLN A 33 -12.65 22.95 14.62
CA GLN A 33 -12.65 22.31 13.30
C GLN A 33 -14.02 21.69 13.00
N GLU A 34 -14.34 21.60 11.73
CA GLU A 34 -15.61 21.07 11.22
C GLU A 34 -15.87 19.64 11.72
N GLY A 35 -17.08 19.39 12.21
CA GLY A 35 -17.49 18.12 12.79
C GLY A 35 -17.08 17.91 14.24
N LEU A 36 -16.28 18.83 14.83
CA LEU A 36 -15.89 18.74 16.23
C LEU A 36 -16.81 19.52 17.15
N CYS A 37 -16.62 19.37 18.45
CA CYS A 37 -17.38 20.08 19.47
C CYS A 37 -16.53 21.17 20.09
N VAL A 38 -17.21 22.24 20.52
CA VAL A 38 -16.59 23.33 21.24
C VAL A 38 -17.47 23.82 22.37
N PHE A 39 -16.81 24.19 23.46
CA PHE A 39 -17.41 24.79 24.61
C PHE A 39 -17.17 26.30 24.58
N VAL A 40 -18.25 27.10 24.68
CA VAL A 40 -18.20 28.56 24.77
C VAL A 40 -18.51 28.94 26.21
N PRO A 41 -17.51 29.28 27.02
CA PRO A 41 -17.73 29.67 28.40
C PRO A 41 -18.42 31.05 28.47
N CYS A 42 -19.48 31.12 29.28
CA CYS A 42 -20.21 32.35 29.49
C CYS A 42 -20.74 32.41 30.91
N LYS A 43 -20.38 33.46 31.64
CA LYS A 43 -20.96 33.79 32.95
C LYS A 43 -21.62 35.17 32.87
N PHE A 44 -22.81 35.23 33.36
CA PHE A 44 -23.59 36.47 33.43
C PHE A 44 -23.66 36.92 34.89
N LEU A 45 -23.20 38.16 35.15
CA LEU A 45 -23.29 38.77 36.47
C LEU A 45 -24.55 39.58 36.57
N TYR A 46 -25.44 39.13 37.43
CA TYR A 46 -26.69 39.83 37.69
C TYR A 46 -26.64 40.53 39.03
N SER A 47 -27.02 41.79 39.08
CA SER A 47 -27.09 42.54 40.33
C SER A 47 -28.28 42.12 41.18
N ARG A 48 -28.08 41.95 42.45
CA ARG A 48 -29.02 41.43 43.48
C ARG A 48 -30.45 41.89 43.32
N GLY A 49 -31.39 40.99 43.36
CA GLY A 49 -32.81 41.27 43.58
C GLY A 49 -33.84 40.30 42.93
N SER A 50 -33.46 39.46 42.01
CA SER A 50 -34.40 38.55 41.35
C SER A 50 -34.02 37.09 41.62
N PHE A 51 -34.69 36.48 42.60
CA PHE A 51 -34.72 35.04 42.76
C PHE A 51 -35.60 34.44 41.65
N GLY A 52 -35.03 33.99 40.56
CA GLY A 52 -35.80 33.33 39.54
C GLY A 52 -35.03 32.96 38.27
N TYR A 53 -35.70 32.17 37.47
CA TYR A 53 -35.24 31.75 36.17
C TYR A 53 -35.17 32.95 35.22
N LEU A 54 -33.96 33.17 34.66
CA LEU A 54 -33.75 34.19 33.62
C LEU A 54 -33.85 33.55 32.25
N PRO A 55 -34.81 33.97 31.42
CA PRO A 55 -34.86 33.56 30.02
C PRO A 55 -33.69 34.12 29.26
N MET A 56 -32.90 33.22 28.68
CA MET A 56 -31.70 33.53 27.90
C MET A 56 -31.75 32.85 26.54
N SER A 57 -31.36 33.58 25.51
CA SER A 57 -31.34 33.06 24.15
C SER A 57 -30.12 33.60 23.40
N TRP A 58 -29.42 32.68 22.69
CA TRP A 58 -28.34 33.05 21.79
C TRP A 58 -28.89 33.25 20.37
N PHE A 59 -28.46 34.34 19.72
CA PHE A 59 -28.79 34.69 18.34
C PHE A 59 -27.53 34.87 17.52
N GLN A 60 -27.61 34.60 16.22
CA GLN A 60 -26.57 35.00 15.27
C GLN A 60 -26.71 36.50 14.95
N SER A 61 -25.58 37.17 14.76
CA SER A 61 -25.57 38.61 14.40
C SER A 61 -26.35 38.85 13.11
N GLY A 62 -27.14 39.91 13.11
CA GLY A 62 -28.05 40.26 12.02
C GLY A 62 -29.45 39.64 12.14
N ALA A 63 -29.69 38.73 13.12
CA ALA A 63 -31.03 38.18 13.36
C ALA A 63 -31.97 39.24 13.95
N ASN A 64 -33.21 39.24 13.47
CA ASN A 64 -34.28 40.04 14.06
C ASN A 64 -34.89 39.26 15.24
N ILE A 65 -34.61 39.73 16.46
CA ILE A 65 -35.01 39.09 17.71
C ILE A 65 -36.53 38.91 17.91
N HIS A 66 -37.31 39.62 17.13
CA HIS A 66 -38.80 39.54 17.20
C HIS A 66 -39.40 38.59 16.16
N ARG A 67 -38.64 38.23 15.14
CA ARG A 67 -39.12 37.40 14.02
C ARG A 67 -38.34 36.09 13.89
N ASP A 68 -37.02 36.14 14.17
CA ASP A 68 -36.13 35.01 13.94
C ASP A 68 -36.04 34.13 15.20
N LEU A 69 -35.91 32.84 14.97
CA LEU A 69 -35.71 31.88 16.06
C LEU A 69 -34.27 31.95 16.59
N PRO A 70 -34.05 31.80 17.90
CA PRO A 70 -32.71 31.74 18.46
C PRO A 70 -31.96 30.50 17.99
N VAL A 71 -30.62 30.51 18.04
CA VAL A 71 -29.79 29.36 17.79
C VAL A 71 -29.75 28.38 18.97
N ALA A 72 -29.89 28.91 20.19
CA ALA A 72 -30.04 28.17 21.44
C ALA A 72 -30.82 28.97 22.45
N THR A 73 -31.57 28.31 23.34
CA THR A 73 -32.31 28.94 24.43
C THR A 73 -32.34 28.04 25.64
N ASN A 74 -32.40 28.63 26.83
CA ASN A 74 -32.69 27.91 28.07
C ASN A 74 -34.18 27.80 28.37
N GLN A 75 -35.06 28.48 27.60
CA GLN A 75 -36.53 28.49 27.84
C GLN A 75 -37.17 27.17 27.42
N PRO A 76 -37.89 26.49 28.33
CA PRO A 76 -38.59 25.28 27.98
C PRO A 76 -39.68 25.55 26.92
N GLY A 77 -39.72 24.70 25.89
CA GLY A 77 -40.76 24.77 24.86
C GLY A 77 -40.51 25.82 23.76
N GLN A 78 -39.53 26.72 23.90
CA GLN A 78 -39.17 27.66 22.86
C GLN A 78 -38.48 26.94 21.70
N LYS A 79 -38.95 27.19 20.48
CA LYS A 79 -38.33 26.64 19.25
C LYS A 79 -37.00 27.33 18.96
N VAL A 80 -36.03 26.58 18.50
CA VAL A 80 -34.75 27.06 17.99
C VAL A 80 -34.68 26.86 16.49
N GLN A 81 -33.70 27.47 15.85
CA GLN A 81 -33.43 27.28 14.41
C GLN A 81 -33.22 25.80 14.11
N LYS A 82 -33.84 25.28 13.04
CA LYS A 82 -33.77 23.86 12.66
C LYS A 82 -32.30 23.38 12.46
N ARG A 83 -31.43 24.24 11.90
CA ARG A 83 -30.02 23.93 11.65
C ARG A 83 -29.18 23.77 12.92
N THR A 84 -29.56 24.39 14.03
CA THR A 84 -28.83 24.35 15.32
C THR A 84 -29.50 23.45 16.35
N GLN A 85 -30.69 22.95 16.04
CA GLN A 85 -31.47 22.08 16.93
C GLN A 85 -30.68 20.80 17.26
N GLY A 86 -30.52 20.50 18.56
CA GLY A 86 -29.78 19.35 19.04
C GLY A 86 -28.24 19.50 18.99
N ARG A 87 -27.73 20.55 18.32
CA ARG A 87 -26.29 20.82 18.22
C ARG A 87 -25.84 21.97 19.11
N PHE A 88 -26.60 23.05 19.20
CA PHE A 88 -26.32 24.20 20.07
C PHE A 88 -27.08 24.02 21.37
N LEU A 89 -26.37 23.68 22.43
CA LEU A 89 -26.97 23.31 23.71
C LEU A 89 -26.60 24.29 24.80
N PHE A 90 -27.61 24.88 25.41
CA PHE A 90 -27.43 25.61 26.64
C PHE A 90 -27.01 24.65 27.78
N LEU A 91 -25.91 24.92 28.44
CA LEU A 91 -25.49 24.10 29.58
C LEU A 91 -26.27 24.51 30.82
N ARG A 92 -27.11 23.59 31.28
CA ARG A 92 -27.84 23.72 32.55
C ARG A 92 -26.88 23.34 33.67
N ASP A 93 -26.12 24.30 34.14
CA ASP A 93 -25.39 24.15 35.38
C ASP A 93 -26.23 24.78 36.51
N SER A 94 -26.10 24.28 37.71
CA SER A 94 -26.87 24.71 38.90
C SER A 94 -26.69 26.18 39.32
N GLY A 95 -25.90 26.93 38.55
CA GLY A 95 -25.69 28.35 38.76
C GLY A 95 -26.70 29.21 37.98
N VAL A 96 -27.37 30.10 38.70
CA VAL A 96 -28.42 31.03 38.15
C VAL A 96 -27.89 31.91 36.99
N ASN A 97 -26.54 32.01 36.82
CA ASN A 97 -25.90 32.92 35.91
C ASN A 97 -25.07 32.24 34.81
N ASN A 98 -25.30 30.97 34.53
CA ASN A 98 -24.59 30.25 33.49
C ASN A 98 -25.26 30.46 32.14
N CYS A 99 -24.53 31.06 31.19
CA CYS A 99 -24.94 31.24 29.79
C CYS A 99 -24.05 30.46 28.81
N SER A 100 -23.27 29.51 29.33
CA SER A 100 -22.36 28.72 28.51
C SER A 100 -23.10 27.88 27.47
N LEU A 101 -22.47 27.76 26.31
CA LEU A 101 -23.00 27.04 25.15
C LEU A 101 -22.07 25.91 24.76
N SER A 102 -22.63 24.72 24.58
CA SER A 102 -21.95 23.60 23.93
C SER A 102 -22.41 23.50 22.49
N ILE A 103 -21.47 23.57 21.55
CA ILE A 103 -21.72 23.41 20.11
C ILE A 103 -21.16 22.06 19.71
N ARG A 104 -22.02 21.18 19.18
CA ARG A 104 -21.70 19.86 18.68
C ARG A 104 -21.70 19.86 17.16
N ASP A 105 -20.90 18.99 16.56
CA ASP A 105 -20.85 18.79 15.11
C ASP A 105 -20.77 20.14 14.35
N ALA A 106 -19.79 20.95 14.71
CA ALA A 106 -19.64 22.28 14.15
C ALA A 106 -19.55 22.24 12.62
N ASN A 107 -20.30 23.11 11.95
CA ASN A 107 -20.37 23.17 10.49
C ASN A 107 -19.83 24.51 9.98
N MET A 108 -19.27 24.55 8.77
CA MET A 108 -18.79 25.79 8.16
C MET A 108 -19.87 26.89 8.10
N ALA A 109 -21.15 26.52 7.97
CA ALA A 109 -22.26 27.46 7.99
C ALA A 109 -22.53 28.07 9.39
N ASP A 110 -21.90 27.55 10.45
CA ASP A 110 -22.00 28.11 11.80
C ASP A 110 -21.02 29.27 12.03
N ASN A 111 -20.12 29.57 11.08
CA ASN A 111 -19.25 30.73 11.17
C ASN A 111 -20.06 32.03 11.41
N GLY A 112 -19.58 32.84 12.32
CA GLY A 112 -20.21 34.13 12.52
C GLY A 112 -20.16 34.65 13.95
N MET A 113 -20.69 35.83 14.11
CA MET A 113 -20.86 36.48 15.39
C MET A 113 -22.16 36.03 16.05
N TYR A 114 -22.11 35.81 17.34
CA TYR A 114 -23.29 35.48 18.14
C TYR A 114 -23.40 36.40 19.33
N PHE A 115 -24.63 36.73 19.71
CA PHE A 115 -24.90 37.54 20.87
C PHE A 115 -25.94 36.90 21.78
N LEU A 116 -25.77 37.13 23.09
CA LEU A 116 -26.69 36.68 24.11
C LEU A 116 -27.77 37.74 24.35
N ARG A 117 -29.04 37.32 24.31
CA ARG A 117 -30.17 38.08 24.78
C ARG A 117 -30.65 37.51 26.12
N VAL A 118 -30.73 38.36 27.10
CA VAL A 118 -31.33 38.04 28.43
C VAL A 118 -32.63 38.83 28.57
N GLU A 119 -33.73 38.16 28.84
CA GLU A 119 -35.02 38.83 29.07
C GLU A 119 -35.26 39.00 30.58
N SER A 120 -35.21 40.28 31.01
CA SER A 120 -35.57 40.65 32.37
C SER A 120 -36.68 41.67 32.35
N PHE A 121 -37.50 41.72 33.41
CA PHE A 121 -38.56 42.69 33.56
C PHE A 121 -38.05 44.15 33.53
N PHE A 122 -36.75 44.37 33.83
CA PHE A 122 -36.21 45.71 34.01
C PHE A 122 -35.14 46.15 33.00
N GLN A 123 -34.44 45.21 32.35
CA GLN A 123 -33.36 45.53 31.43
C GLN A 123 -33.13 44.42 30.36
N ARG A 124 -32.86 44.88 29.14
CA ARG A 124 -32.35 43.97 28.07
C ARG A 124 -30.86 44.07 28.04
N TYR A 125 -30.16 42.93 28.16
CA TYR A 125 -28.73 42.88 28.09
C TYR A 125 -28.30 42.14 26.82
N GLU A 126 -27.58 42.87 25.93
CA GLU A 126 -27.05 42.37 24.67
C GLU A 126 -25.50 42.32 24.67
N ASP A 127 -24.88 42.38 25.88
CA ASP A 127 -23.47 42.72 26.02
C ASP A 127 -22.51 41.51 25.86
N LYS A 128 -23.00 40.29 25.73
CA LYS A 128 -22.14 39.13 25.57
C LYS A 128 -22.15 38.69 24.14
N THR A 129 -21.01 38.80 23.46
CA THR A 129 -20.83 38.39 22.08
C THR A 129 -19.63 37.44 21.97
N PHE A 130 -19.68 36.50 21.06
CA PHE A 130 -18.51 35.72 20.65
C PHE A 130 -18.48 35.54 19.14
N LEU A 131 -17.26 35.37 18.61
CA LEU A 131 -17.03 35.01 17.22
C LEU A 131 -16.75 33.50 17.17
N LEU A 132 -17.58 32.75 16.48
CA LEU A 132 -17.29 31.36 16.15
C LEU A 132 -16.57 31.29 14.82
N LYS A 133 -15.38 30.69 14.81
CA LYS A 133 -14.61 30.40 13.61
C LYS A 133 -14.53 28.89 13.43
N VAL A 134 -15.23 28.36 12.44
CA VAL A 134 -15.13 26.97 12.04
C VAL A 134 -14.12 26.85 10.92
N THR A 135 -13.15 25.94 11.05
CA THR A 135 -12.10 25.67 10.07
C THR A 135 -12.21 24.26 9.55
N ALA A 136 -11.60 23.98 8.40
CA ALA A 136 -11.57 22.63 7.86
C ALA A 136 -10.94 21.63 8.84
N LEU A 137 -11.43 20.38 8.82
CA LEU A 137 -10.89 19.30 9.63
C LEU A 137 -9.50 18.90 9.14
N THR A 138 -8.50 19.02 9.98
CA THR A 138 -7.10 18.64 9.70
C THR A 138 -6.63 17.44 10.54
N GLN A 139 -7.40 17.06 11.55
CA GLN A 139 -7.11 15.91 12.39
C GLN A 139 -7.23 14.61 11.59
N LEU A 140 -6.26 13.71 11.77
CA LEU A 140 -6.25 12.41 11.12
C LEU A 140 -6.49 11.30 12.16
N PRO A 141 -7.09 10.16 11.75
CA PRO A 141 -7.21 9.02 12.64
C PRO A 141 -5.84 8.45 12.99
N SER A 142 -5.74 7.80 14.14
CA SER A 142 -4.56 7.08 14.59
C SER A 142 -4.78 5.59 14.43
N ILE A 143 -3.81 4.89 13.83
CA ILE A 143 -3.78 3.43 13.75
C ILE A 143 -2.73 2.93 14.72
N GLN A 144 -3.14 2.08 15.66
CA GLN A 144 -2.26 1.43 16.65
C GLN A 144 -2.11 -0.05 16.33
N ILE A 145 -0.85 -0.52 16.31
CA ILE A 145 -0.48 -1.91 16.14
C ILE A 145 0.18 -2.36 17.45
N PRO A 146 -0.43 -3.26 18.23
CA PRO A 146 0.17 -3.75 19.47
C PRO A 146 1.25 -4.79 19.16
N GLY A 147 2.52 -4.39 19.24
CA GLY A 147 3.67 -5.28 19.04
C GLY A 147 4.00 -5.56 17.57
N ILE A 148 4.69 -6.67 17.35
CA ILE A 148 5.18 -7.10 16.03
C ILE A 148 4.09 -7.88 15.29
N LEU A 149 3.96 -7.64 13.99
CA LEU A 149 3.10 -8.43 13.10
C LEU A 149 3.90 -9.64 12.60
N GLU A 150 3.69 -10.78 13.23
CA GLU A 150 4.31 -12.04 12.85
C GLU A 150 3.35 -12.86 11.96
N SER A 151 3.89 -13.41 10.88
CA SER A 151 3.13 -14.24 9.94
C SER A 151 2.45 -15.41 10.64
N GLY A 152 1.16 -15.62 10.38
CA GLY A 152 0.36 -16.67 11.01
C GLY A 152 -0.21 -16.31 12.39
N CYS A 153 0.21 -15.21 13.01
CA CYS A 153 -0.26 -14.78 14.33
C CYS A 153 -1.28 -13.63 14.22
N PRO A 154 -2.59 -13.88 14.39
CA PRO A 154 -3.61 -12.83 14.32
C PRO A 154 -3.37 -11.71 15.33
N ARG A 155 -3.54 -10.46 14.92
CA ARG A 155 -3.37 -9.25 15.74
C ARG A 155 -4.54 -8.30 15.56
N ASN A 156 -4.91 -7.63 16.66
CA ASN A 156 -5.95 -6.63 16.67
C ASN A 156 -5.33 -5.24 16.48
N LEU A 157 -5.67 -4.58 15.40
CA LEU A 157 -5.28 -3.22 15.09
C LEU A 157 -6.43 -2.28 15.45
N THR A 158 -6.12 -1.16 16.07
CA THR A 158 -7.14 -0.19 16.50
C THR A 158 -6.98 1.11 15.74
N CYS A 159 -8.04 1.53 15.06
CA CYS A 159 -8.16 2.88 14.53
C CYS A 159 -8.97 3.72 15.50
N SER A 160 -8.46 4.88 15.90
CA SER A 160 -9.11 5.76 16.88
C SER A 160 -9.07 7.23 16.47
N VAL A 161 -10.08 7.97 16.92
CA VAL A 161 -10.25 9.41 16.73
C VAL A 161 -10.52 10.09 18.07
N PRO A 162 -9.51 10.16 18.99
CA PRO A 162 -9.70 10.71 20.35
C PRO A 162 -10.08 12.20 20.34
N TRP A 163 -9.88 12.87 19.22
CA TRP A 163 -10.22 14.26 18.98
C TRP A 163 -11.69 14.46 18.54
N ALA A 164 -12.41 13.39 18.17
CA ALA A 164 -13.82 13.49 17.79
C ALA A 164 -14.70 13.71 19.03
N CYS A 165 -15.87 14.24 18.80
CA CYS A 165 -16.81 14.62 19.84
C CYS A 165 -17.55 13.41 20.42
N GLU A 166 -17.36 13.08 21.68
CA GLU A 166 -18.08 11.99 22.36
C GLU A 166 -19.59 12.18 22.38
N GLN A 167 -20.02 13.43 22.50
CA GLN A 167 -21.44 13.78 22.58
C GLN A 167 -22.04 14.20 21.23
N GLY A 168 -21.25 14.18 20.16
CA GLY A 168 -21.66 14.47 18.79
C GLY A 168 -22.24 13.26 18.08
N THR A 169 -22.44 13.42 16.78
CA THR A 169 -22.83 12.31 15.91
C THR A 169 -21.68 11.29 15.80
N PRO A 170 -21.90 9.99 16.03
CA PRO A 170 -20.87 8.98 16.00
C PRO A 170 -20.13 8.93 14.66
N PRO A 171 -18.79 8.90 14.67
CA PRO A 171 -18.00 8.67 13.46
C PRO A 171 -18.28 7.31 12.82
N ILE A 172 -18.22 7.23 11.51
CA ILE A 172 -18.33 5.98 10.75
C ILE A 172 -16.93 5.55 10.34
N PHE A 173 -16.51 4.36 10.82
CA PHE A 173 -15.23 3.77 10.50
C PHE A 173 -15.35 2.78 9.34
N SER A 174 -14.42 2.84 8.41
CA SER A 174 -14.23 1.85 7.35
C SER A 174 -12.75 1.53 7.17
N TRP A 175 -12.45 0.26 6.86
CA TRP A 175 -11.12 -0.23 6.64
C TRP A 175 -10.95 -0.68 5.18
N ASN A 176 -9.79 -0.38 4.60
CA ASN A 176 -9.40 -0.87 3.29
C ASN A 176 -8.02 -1.54 3.40
N SER A 177 -7.96 -2.82 3.05
CA SER A 177 -6.77 -3.66 3.12
C SER A 177 -6.81 -4.71 2.02
N ALA A 178 -5.65 -5.03 1.43
CA ALA A 178 -5.46 -6.19 0.57
C ALA A 178 -5.21 -7.48 1.38
N ALA A 179 -4.80 -7.34 2.66
CA ALA A 179 -4.56 -8.47 3.55
C ALA A 179 -5.87 -9.06 4.10
N GLN A 180 -5.79 -10.32 4.53
CA GLN A 180 -6.94 -11.01 5.14
C GLN A 180 -7.27 -10.41 6.50
N THR A 181 -8.48 -9.84 6.63
CA THR A 181 -8.93 -9.16 7.83
C THR A 181 -10.35 -9.53 8.20
N SER A 182 -10.67 -9.38 9.48
CA SER A 182 -12.03 -9.42 10.00
C SER A 182 -12.32 -8.23 10.90
N LEU A 183 -13.57 -7.76 10.89
CA LEU A 183 -13.97 -6.63 11.73
C LEU A 183 -14.16 -7.09 13.17
N GLY A 184 -13.50 -6.40 14.09
CA GLY A 184 -13.66 -6.55 15.52
C GLY A 184 -14.66 -5.57 16.13
N PRO A 185 -14.64 -5.39 17.45
CA PRO A 185 -15.54 -4.50 18.17
C PRO A 185 -15.33 -3.03 17.76
N LYS A 186 -16.44 -2.27 17.85
CA LYS A 186 -16.45 -0.82 17.61
C LYS A 186 -16.89 -0.11 18.88
N THR A 187 -16.28 1.02 19.16
CA THR A 187 -16.74 1.99 20.15
C THR A 187 -17.16 3.28 19.46
N HIS A 188 -17.59 4.26 20.25
CA HIS A 188 -17.94 5.58 19.70
C HIS A 188 -16.75 6.25 18.99
N LEU A 189 -15.53 6.11 19.48
CA LEU A 189 -14.33 6.79 18.98
C LEU A 189 -13.27 5.84 18.42
N SER A 190 -13.55 4.55 18.29
CA SER A 190 -12.59 3.59 17.75
C SER A 190 -13.25 2.39 17.05
N SER A 191 -12.47 1.76 16.18
CA SER A 191 -12.81 0.51 15.50
C SER A 191 -11.62 -0.43 15.53
N VAL A 192 -11.84 -1.69 15.83
CA VAL A 192 -10.83 -2.74 15.84
C VAL A 192 -10.92 -3.54 14.56
N LEU A 193 -9.78 -3.89 14.00
CA LEU A 193 -9.60 -4.78 12.87
C LEU A 193 -8.68 -5.93 13.29
N THR A 194 -9.12 -7.16 13.15
CA THR A 194 -8.26 -8.33 13.34
C THR A 194 -7.59 -8.65 12.01
N LEU A 195 -6.26 -8.59 11.99
CA LEU A 195 -5.40 -8.93 10.86
C LEU A 195 -4.76 -10.29 11.08
N SER A 196 -4.84 -11.19 10.09
CA SER A 196 -4.07 -12.44 10.03
C SER A 196 -2.92 -12.24 9.02
N PRO A 197 -1.73 -11.82 9.49
CA PRO A 197 -0.64 -11.44 8.60
C PRO A 197 -0.08 -12.65 7.85
N ARG A 198 0.28 -12.47 6.59
CA ARG A 198 0.99 -13.45 5.75
C ARG A 198 2.26 -12.79 5.20
N PRO A 199 3.27 -13.56 4.78
CA PRO A 199 4.51 -13.00 4.21
C PRO A 199 4.24 -12.00 3.07
N GLN A 200 3.31 -12.32 2.16
CA GLN A 200 2.93 -11.45 1.05
C GLN A 200 2.22 -10.16 1.46
N ASP A 201 1.80 -10.02 2.70
CA ASP A 201 1.19 -8.79 3.23
C ASP A 201 2.26 -7.80 3.71
N HIS A 202 3.56 -8.19 3.72
CA HIS A 202 4.66 -7.27 4.00
C HIS A 202 4.71 -6.15 2.95
N GLY A 203 4.79 -4.89 3.42
CA GLY A 203 4.73 -3.71 2.56
C GLY A 203 3.32 -3.34 2.08
N ALA A 204 2.31 -4.17 2.28
CA ALA A 204 0.94 -3.89 1.88
C ALA A 204 0.37 -2.68 2.63
N SER A 205 -0.49 -1.92 1.95
CA SER A 205 -1.14 -0.74 2.53
C SER A 205 -2.39 -1.11 3.30
N LEU A 206 -2.51 -0.58 4.51
CA LEU A 206 -3.72 -0.62 5.33
C LEU A 206 -4.22 0.79 5.57
N THR A 207 -5.47 1.06 5.23
CA THR A 207 -6.09 2.38 5.38
C THR A 207 -7.28 2.30 6.32
N CYS A 208 -7.28 3.17 7.34
CA CYS A 208 -8.46 3.49 8.12
C CYS A 208 -9.05 4.79 7.59
N GLN A 209 -10.33 4.75 7.24
CA GLN A 209 -11.11 5.89 6.81
C GLN A 209 -12.20 6.16 7.82
N VAL A 210 -12.35 7.44 8.19
CA VAL A 210 -13.33 7.90 9.17
C VAL A 210 -14.15 9.02 8.57
N THR A 211 -15.46 8.84 8.55
CA THR A 211 -16.42 9.83 8.07
C THR A 211 -17.19 10.41 9.25
N LEU A 212 -17.25 11.74 9.36
CA LEU A 212 -18.12 12.48 10.27
C LEU A 212 -19.46 12.76 9.58
N PRO A 213 -20.51 11.96 9.84
CA PRO A 213 -21.71 11.99 9.00
C PRO A 213 -22.53 13.27 9.14
N ALA A 214 -22.44 13.97 10.27
CA ALA A 214 -23.14 15.24 10.50
C ALA A 214 -22.72 16.35 9.53
N VAL A 215 -21.46 16.33 9.08
CA VAL A 215 -20.88 17.34 8.18
C VAL A 215 -20.42 16.75 6.84
N GLY A 216 -20.47 15.44 6.67
CA GLY A 216 -20.06 14.75 5.44
C GLY A 216 -18.54 14.73 5.18
N VAL A 217 -17.72 15.11 6.16
CA VAL A 217 -16.26 15.16 6.02
C VAL A 217 -15.66 13.78 6.28
N THR A 218 -14.71 13.39 5.42
CA THR A 218 -14.01 12.12 5.53
C THR A 218 -12.50 12.36 5.61
N VAL A 219 -11.86 11.72 6.57
CA VAL A 219 -10.39 11.72 6.75
C VAL A 219 -9.88 10.28 6.75
N LYS A 220 -8.62 10.11 6.32
CA LYS A 220 -8.00 8.77 6.21
C LYS A 220 -6.56 8.76 6.69
N ARG A 221 -6.15 7.63 7.24
CA ARG A 221 -4.76 7.31 7.57
C ARG A 221 -4.38 6.00 6.90
N THR A 222 -3.26 6.01 6.17
CA THR A 222 -2.68 4.82 5.55
C THR A 222 -1.35 4.52 6.21
N ILE A 223 -1.10 3.24 6.48
CA ILE A 223 0.18 2.71 6.95
C ILE A 223 0.59 1.55 6.05
N HIS A 224 1.90 1.24 6.03
CA HIS A 224 2.44 0.04 5.41
C HIS A 224 2.69 -1.03 6.48
N LEU A 225 2.23 -2.26 6.22
CA LEU A 225 2.37 -3.37 7.14
C LEU A 225 3.81 -3.86 7.14
N ASN A 226 4.43 -3.94 8.31
CA ASN A 226 5.72 -4.57 8.49
C ASN A 226 5.51 -5.96 9.10
N VAL A 227 5.37 -6.98 8.23
CA VAL A 227 5.14 -8.36 8.65
C VAL A 227 6.48 -9.08 8.77
N SER A 228 6.72 -9.72 9.91
CA SER A 228 7.90 -10.53 10.17
C SER A 228 7.61 -12.00 9.85
N TYR A 229 8.55 -12.68 9.17
CA TYR A 229 8.42 -14.09 8.78
C TYR A 229 9.77 -14.78 8.60
N ALA A 230 9.77 -16.10 8.79
CA ALA A 230 10.94 -16.95 8.57
C ALA A 230 11.34 -16.97 7.09
N PRO A 231 12.61 -17.32 6.76
CA PRO A 231 13.05 -17.48 5.39
C PRO A 231 12.17 -18.43 4.60
N GLN A 232 11.81 -18.05 3.37
CA GLN A 232 11.02 -18.82 2.42
C GLN A 232 11.48 -18.57 0.98
N ASN A 233 10.94 -19.30 0.00
CA ASN A 233 11.20 -19.10 -1.43
C ASN A 233 12.70 -19.04 -1.78
N MET A 234 13.49 -19.95 -1.16
CA MET A 234 14.92 -19.98 -1.41
C MET A 234 15.24 -20.39 -2.83
N VAL A 235 16.11 -19.64 -3.48
CA VAL A 235 16.61 -19.95 -4.82
C VAL A 235 18.12 -19.74 -4.90
N ILE A 236 18.77 -20.53 -5.76
CA ILE A 236 20.18 -20.37 -6.11
C ILE A 236 20.27 -19.80 -7.52
N THR A 237 20.89 -18.67 -7.66
CA THR A 237 21.21 -18.05 -8.95
C THR A 237 22.62 -18.46 -9.35
N VAL A 238 22.78 -18.97 -10.56
CA VAL A 238 24.02 -19.55 -11.08
C VAL A 238 24.54 -18.73 -12.25
N PHE A 239 25.84 -18.40 -12.19
CA PHE A 239 26.60 -17.82 -13.30
C PHE A 239 27.75 -18.77 -13.65
N GLN A 240 27.83 -19.22 -14.90
CA GLN A 240 28.85 -20.16 -15.40
C GLN A 240 29.82 -19.49 -16.35
N GLY A 241 31.13 -19.51 -16.00
CA GLY A 241 32.18 -18.94 -16.84
C GLY A 241 31.93 -17.46 -17.17
N ASN A 242 32.24 -17.04 -18.39
CA ASN A 242 31.98 -15.70 -18.93
C ASN A 242 30.56 -15.52 -19.47
N SER A 243 29.67 -16.47 -19.21
CA SER A 243 28.30 -16.41 -19.69
C SER A 243 27.48 -15.43 -18.87
N THR A 244 26.75 -14.54 -19.53
CA THR A 244 25.74 -13.68 -18.93
C THR A 244 24.40 -14.38 -18.69
N ALA A 245 24.33 -15.68 -19.03
CA ALA A 245 23.09 -16.45 -18.85
C ALA A 245 22.86 -16.75 -17.37
N LEU A 246 21.76 -16.18 -16.85
CA LEU A 246 21.28 -16.39 -15.50
C LEU A 246 20.46 -17.68 -15.45
N LYS A 247 20.86 -18.65 -14.61
CA LYS A 247 20.07 -19.84 -14.32
C LYS A 247 19.61 -19.81 -12.86
N ILE A 248 18.28 -19.84 -12.67
CA ILE A 248 17.68 -19.91 -11.33
C ILE A 248 17.32 -21.36 -11.02
N LEU A 249 17.83 -21.88 -9.91
CA LEU A 249 17.64 -23.24 -9.46
C LEU A 249 16.88 -23.26 -8.13
N GLY A 250 15.91 -24.15 -8.05
CA GLY A 250 15.19 -24.47 -6.82
C GLY A 250 15.87 -25.58 -6.02
N ASN A 251 15.17 -26.05 -4.99
CA ASN A 251 15.66 -27.10 -4.11
C ASN A 251 15.92 -28.43 -4.87
N ALA A 252 16.97 -29.14 -4.46
CA ALA A 252 17.40 -30.45 -5.01
C ALA A 252 17.70 -30.44 -6.52
N SER A 253 18.11 -29.28 -7.06
CA SER A 253 18.51 -29.16 -8.46
C SER A 253 19.89 -29.79 -8.69
N SER A 254 20.10 -30.37 -9.90
CA SER A 254 21.40 -30.83 -10.38
C SER A 254 21.97 -29.83 -11.38
N LEU A 255 23.26 -29.51 -11.21
CA LEU A 255 24.00 -28.59 -12.05
C LEU A 255 25.21 -29.32 -12.67
N PRO A 256 25.14 -29.75 -13.94
CA PRO A 256 26.31 -30.22 -14.66
C PRO A 256 27.21 -29.06 -15.05
N ILE A 257 28.51 -29.17 -14.76
CA ILE A 257 29.53 -28.18 -15.15
C ILE A 257 30.69 -28.92 -15.84
N LEU A 258 31.42 -28.18 -16.68
CA LEU A 258 32.62 -28.74 -17.34
C LEU A 258 33.85 -28.45 -16.46
N GLU A 259 34.77 -29.41 -16.47
CA GLU A 259 36.06 -29.29 -15.79
C GLU A 259 36.78 -27.98 -16.23
N GLY A 260 37.33 -27.27 -15.25
CA GLY A 260 38.01 -25.98 -15.47
C GLY A 260 37.10 -24.75 -15.59
N GLN A 261 35.75 -24.92 -15.57
CA GLN A 261 34.85 -23.78 -15.57
C GLN A 261 34.78 -23.11 -14.19
N SER A 262 34.68 -21.77 -14.20
CA SER A 262 34.33 -21.02 -12.99
C SER A 262 32.81 -21.03 -12.75
N LEU A 263 32.44 -21.11 -11.50
CA LEU A 263 31.05 -21.14 -11.06
C LEU A 263 30.85 -20.11 -9.94
N HIS A 264 29.89 -19.20 -10.13
CA HIS A 264 29.48 -18.24 -9.13
C HIS A 264 28.05 -18.56 -8.74
N LEU A 265 27.81 -18.76 -7.45
CA LEU A 265 26.53 -19.11 -6.87
C LEU A 265 26.06 -17.99 -5.94
N VAL A 266 24.84 -17.52 -6.14
CA VAL A 266 24.18 -16.55 -5.27
C VAL A 266 22.91 -17.16 -4.72
N CYS A 267 22.87 -17.36 -3.42
CA CYS A 267 21.70 -17.82 -2.69
C CYS A 267 20.87 -16.61 -2.24
N VAL A 268 19.58 -16.69 -2.44
CA VAL A 268 18.60 -15.66 -2.04
C VAL A 268 17.47 -16.32 -1.28
N ALA A 269 17.04 -15.67 -0.22
CA ALA A 269 15.86 -16.06 0.56
C ALA A 269 14.97 -14.85 0.78
N ASP A 270 13.68 -15.04 0.72
CA ASP A 270 12.66 -14.05 1.08
C ASP A 270 12.39 -14.17 2.58
N SER A 271 12.67 -13.10 3.35
CA SER A 271 12.51 -13.10 4.80
C SER A 271 12.44 -11.68 5.37
N ASN A 272 11.78 -11.55 6.50
CA ASN A 272 11.78 -10.32 7.30
C ASN A 272 11.80 -10.67 8.80
N PRO A 273 12.83 -10.31 9.57
CA PRO A 273 14.06 -9.63 9.17
C PRO A 273 14.86 -10.40 8.12
N PRO A 274 15.79 -9.72 7.38
CA PRO A 274 16.69 -10.38 6.44
C PRO A 274 17.41 -11.57 7.08
N ALA A 275 17.52 -12.67 6.34
CA ALA A 275 18.18 -13.87 6.83
C ALA A 275 19.71 -13.78 6.70
N GLU A 276 20.42 -14.37 7.65
CA GLU A 276 21.82 -14.72 7.48
C GLU A 276 21.92 -15.92 6.55
N LEU A 277 22.78 -15.80 5.51
CA LEU A 277 22.99 -16.84 4.50
C LEU A 277 24.35 -17.48 4.70
N ARG A 278 24.40 -18.80 4.63
CA ARG A 278 25.63 -19.59 4.80
C ARG A 278 25.66 -20.74 3.81
N TRP A 279 26.85 -21.05 3.28
CA TRP A 279 27.07 -22.18 2.41
C TRP A 279 27.82 -23.29 3.13
N PHE A 280 27.35 -24.51 2.94
CA PHE A 280 27.95 -25.75 3.47
C PHE A 280 28.19 -26.73 2.34
N ARG A 281 29.18 -27.60 2.51
CA ARG A 281 29.38 -28.76 1.69
C ARG A 281 28.82 -29.96 2.44
N GLU A 282 28.06 -30.83 1.78
CA GLU A 282 27.28 -31.93 2.33
C GLU A 282 26.11 -31.45 3.25
N SER A 283 25.41 -32.38 3.93
CA SER A 283 24.26 -32.01 4.75
C SER A 283 24.68 -31.27 6.02
N PRO A 284 23.99 -30.18 6.44
CA PRO A 284 24.31 -29.44 7.66
C PRO A 284 24.20 -30.29 8.96
N THR A 285 23.68 -31.52 8.89
CA THR A 285 23.49 -32.42 10.04
C THR A 285 24.64 -33.40 10.29
N LEU A 286 25.59 -33.51 9.37
CA LEU A 286 26.70 -34.47 9.42
C LEU A 286 28.04 -33.75 9.25
N ASN A 287 28.64 -33.26 10.34
CA ASN A 287 30.03 -32.73 10.44
C ASN A 287 30.50 -31.94 9.18
N THR A 288 29.74 -30.93 8.80
CA THR A 288 29.93 -30.24 7.56
C THR A 288 30.88 -29.06 7.70
N SER A 289 31.72 -28.85 6.72
CA SER A 289 32.56 -27.67 6.65
C SER A 289 31.78 -26.49 6.14
N LEU A 290 31.74 -25.40 6.91
CA LEU A 290 31.29 -24.09 6.45
C LEU A 290 32.22 -23.60 5.34
N ILE A 291 31.65 -23.28 4.15
CA ILE A 291 32.42 -22.79 3.00
C ILE A 291 32.39 -21.27 2.97
N ALA A 292 31.22 -20.66 3.12
CA ALA A 292 31.04 -19.22 3.09
C ALA A 292 30.00 -18.77 4.10
N ASN A 293 30.23 -17.63 4.73
CA ASN A 293 29.31 -16.98 5.68
C ASN A 293 28.57 -15.81 5.00
N THR A 294 28.25 -15.96 3.73
CA THR A 294 27.52 -15.02 2.90
C THR A 294 26.65 -15.80 1.93
N GLY A 295 25.66 -15.11 1.29
CA GLY A 295 24.87 -15.72 0.22
C GLY A 295 25.64 -15.96 -1.08
N TYR A 296 26.88 -15.50 -1.18
CA TYR A 296 27.72 -15.64 -2.36
C TYR A 296 28.79 -16.70 -2.14
N MET A 297 28.97 -17.58 -3.13
CA MET A 297 30.03 -18.59 -3.18
C MET A 297 30.62 -18.64 -4.59
N GLU A 298 31.94 -18.77 -4.67
CA GLU A 298 32.69 -18.86 -5.91
C GLU A 298 33.55 -20.11 -5.94
N LEU A 299 33.47 -20.81 -7.05
CA LEU A 299 34.38 -21.91 -7.42
C LEU A 299 35.16 -21.45 -8.66
N PRO A 300 36.41 -21.00 -8.51
CA PRO A 300 37.15 -20.36 -9.61
C PRO A 300 37.54 -21.34 -10.71
N GLN A 301 37.75 -22.61 -10.38
CA GLN A 301 38.04 -23.71 -11.31
C GLN A 301 37.38 -24.98 -10.78
N ALA A 302 36.32 -25.44 -11.43
CA ALA A 302 35.68 -26.67 -11.09
C ALA A 302 36.52 -27.88 -11.49
N GLY A 303 36.99 -28.66 -10.51
CA GLY A 303 37.65 -29.94 -10.69
C GLY A 303 36.82 -31.08 -10.11
N THR A 304 37.29 -32.29 -10.21
CA THR A 304 36.64 -33.48 -9.62
C THR A 304 36.51 -33.39 -8.10
N GLY A 305 37.33 -32.56 -7.44
CA GLY A 305 37.27 -32.30 -6.01
C GLY A 305 36.07 -31.44 -5.58
N GLU A 306 35.46 -30.68 -6.47
CA GLU A 306 34.30 -29.80 -6.25
C GLU A 306 32.96 -30.52 -6.55
N GLU A 307 32.98 -31.75 -7.00
CA GLU A 307 31.76 -32.54 -7.16
C GLU A 307 31.12 -32.86 -5.80
N GLY A 308 29.80 -32.71 -5.70
CA GLY A 308 29.05 -33.01 -4.48
C GLY A 308 27.86 -32.12 -4.24
N VAL A 309 27.28 -32.26 -3.05
CA VAL A 309 26.11 -31.51 -2.62
C VAL A 309 26.53 -30.27 -1.85
N PHE A 310 26.07 -29.11 -2.34
CA PHE A 310 26.21 -27.84 -1.68
C PHE A 310 24.86 -27.42 -1.09
N THR A 311 24.88 -26.96 0.16
CA THR A 311 23.69 -26.51 0.88
C THR A 311 23.80 -25.05 1.22
N CYS A 312 22.87 -24.24 0.74
CA CYS A 312 22.69 -22.89 1.25
C CYS A 312 21.64 -22.92 2.37
N GLN A 313 21.99 -22.40 3.52
CA GLN A 313 21.10 -22.20 4.66
C GLN A 313 20.81 -20.71 4.83
N ALA A 314 19.54 -20.39 4.99
CA ALA A 314 19.05 -19.07 5.39
C ALA A 314 18.48 -19.17 6.80
N GLN A 315 18.86 -18.25 7.69
CA GLN A 315 18.41 -18.24 9.09
C GLN A 315 18.10 -16.81 9.54
N ASN A 316 16.95 -16.63 10.20
CA ASN A 316 16.63 -15.44 10.99
C ASN A 316 16.09 -15.86 12.37
N GLN A 317 15.64 -14.88 13.17
CA GLN A 317 15.11 -15.15 14.53
C GLN A 317 13.82 -16.00 14.54
N LEU A 318 13.10 -16.07 13.42
CA LEU A 318 11.81 -16.75 13.30
C LEU A 318 11.94 -18.16 12.74
N GLY A 319 13.09 -18.52 12.18
CA GLY A 319 13.33 -19.86 11.66
C GLY A 319 14.49 -19.95 10.70
N SER A 320 14.66 -21.14 10.15
CA SER A 320 15.69 -21.43 9.14
C SER A 320 15.12 -22.29 8.02
N GLN A 321 15.63 -22.08 6.81
CA GLN A 321 15.41 -22.93 5.64
C GLN A 321 16.72 -23.21 4.93
N HIS A 322 16.74 -24.23 4.08
CA HIS A 322 17.89 -24.60 3.27
C HIS A 322 17.46 -25.03 1.88
N VAL A 323 18.37 -24.87 0.92
CA VAL A 323 18.24 -25.32 -0.46
C VAL A 323 19.50 -26.10 -0.84
N LEU A 324 19.30 -27.24 -1.50
CA LEU A 324 20.33 -28.17 -1.91
C LEU A 324 20.64 -28.00 -3.39
N LEU A 325 21.94 -28.02 -3.75
CA LEU A 325 22.42 -28.02 -5.12
C LEU A 325 23.43 -29.15 -5.29
N ASN A 326 23.14 -30.11 -6.17
CA ASN A 326 24.08 -31.16 -6.54
C ASN A 326 24.90 -30.71 -7.76
N VAL A 327 26.20 -30.52 -7.58
CA VAL A 327 27.15 -30.16 -8.63
C VAL A 327 27.82 -31.43 -9.14
N SER A 328 27.72 -31.68 -10.45
CA SER A 328 28.41 -32.79 -11.14
C SER A 328 29.40 -32.22 -12.17
N VAL A 329 30.66 -32.73 -12.14
CA VAL A 329 31.71 -32.24 -13.03
C VAL A 329 31.84 -33.22 -14.19
N HIS A 330 31.72 -32.73 -15.40
CA HIS A 330 31.88 -33.49 -16.62
C HIS A 330 33.20 -33.13 -17.32
N TRP A 331 33.90 -34.14 -17.82
CA TRP A 331 35.11 -33.93 -18.62
C TRP A 331 34.77 -33.07 -19.86
N LYS A 332 35.62 -32.10 -20.14
CA LYS A 332 35.60 -31.41 -21.41
C LYS A 332 36.02 -32.37 -22.51
N PRO A 333 35.15 -32.73 -23.46
CA PRO A 333 35.63 -33.58 -24.56
C PRO A 333 36.72 -32.86 -25.28
N GLU A 334 37.92 -33.43 -25.31
CA GLU A 334 39.00 -32.90 -26.16
C GLU A 334 38.47 -32.82 -27.61
N PRO A 335 38.74 -31.74 -28.30
CA PRO A 335 38.36 -31.68 -29.71
C PRO A 335 39.20 -32.72 -30.41
N ARG A 336 38.56 -33.84 -30.80
CA ARG A 336 39.20 -34.86 -31.64
C ARG A 336 39.81 -34.12 -32.83
N SER A 337 41.15 -34.14 -32.94
CA SER A 337 41.82 -33.53 -34.05
C SER A 337 41.26 -34.09 -35.35
N CYS A 338 40.83 -33.23 -36.26
CA CYS A 338 40.25 -33.65 -37.55
C CYS A 338 41.13 -34.55 -38.41
N SER A 339 42.34 -34.88 -37.96
CA SER A 339 43.26 -35.81 -38.64
C SER A 339 42.75 -37.26 -38.75
N GLU A 340 42.00 -37.75 -37.76
CA GLU A 340 41.43 -39.10 -37.81
C GLU A 340 40.18 -39.19 -38.67
N ALA A 341 39.37 -38.10 -38.80
CA ALA A 341 38.17 -38.10 -39.63
C ALA A 341 38.52 -38.04 -41.12
N LEU A 342 39.66 -37.44 -41.49
CA LEU A 342 40.14 -37.42 -42.88
C LEU A 342 40.69 -38.78 -43.33
N GLY A 343 41.27 -39.58 -42.42
CA GLY A 343 41.71 -40.96 -42.70
C GLY A 343 40.53 -41.93 -42.95
N ALA A 344 39.45 -41.81 -42.16
CA ALA A 344 38.25 -42.66 -42.31
C ALA A 344 37.44 -42.29 -43.57
N ALA A 345 37.36 -41.00 -43.93
CA ALA A 345 36.69 -40.54 -45.13
C ALA A 345 37.45 -40.93 -46.44
N GLY A 346 38.81 -40.88 -46.39
CA GLY A 346 39.69 -41.31 -47.51
C GLY A 346 39.61 -42.79 -47.76
N GLY A 347 39.58 -43.64 -46.70
CA GLY A 347 39.45 -45.07 -46.81
C GLY A 347 38.10 -45.51 -47.36
N ALA A 348 37.01 -44.93 -46.86
CA ALA A 348 35.67 -45.24 -47.31
C ALA A 348 35.41 -44.76 -48.75
N GLY A 349 35.95 -43.60 -49.15
CA GLY A 349 35.85 -43.07 -50.52
C GLY A 349 36.60 -43.93 -51.51
N GLY A 350 37.80 -44.41 -51.17
CA GLY A 350 38.62 -45.33 -52.00
C GLY A 350 37.92 -46.68 -52.22
N MET A 351 37.39 -47.27 -51.16
CA MET A 351 36.61 -48.53 -51.28
C MET A 351 35.33 -48.37 -52.06
N ALA A 352 34.61 -47.25 -51.93
CA ALA A 352 33.40 -46.98 -52.69
C ALA A 352 33.72 -46.83 -54.19
N LEU A 353 34.82 -46.14 -54.58
CA LEU A 353 35.25 -46.04 -55.96
C LEU A 353 35.64 -47.40 -56.54
N LEU A 354 36.44 -48.20 -55.79
CA LEU A 354 36.79 -49.57 -56.22
C LEU A 354 35.53 -50.45 -56.45
N CYS A 355 34.59 -50.44 -55.53
CA CYS A 355 33.30 -51.14 -55.66
C CYS A 355 32.52 -50.66 -56.90
N LEU A 356 32.50 -49.34 -57.15
CA LEU A 356 31.81 -48.74 -58.28
C LEU A 356 32.49 -49.16 -59.61
N CYS A 357 33.82 -49.17 -59.67
CA CYS A 357 34.59 -49.63 -60.82
C CYS A 357 34.31 -51.13 -61.10
N LEU A 358 34.34 -51.96 -60.05
CA LEU A 358 34.03 -53.40 -60.18
C LEU A 358 32.58 -53.63 -60.62
N PHE A 359 31.66 -52.83 -60.10
CA PHE A 359 30.24 -52.89 -60.46
C PHE A 359 30.01 -52.45 -61.97
N LEU A 360 30.72 -51.44 -62.41
CA LEU A 360 30.69 -51.01 -63.81
C LEU A 360 31.30 -52.09 -64.74
N ILE A 361 32.43 -52.68 -64.36
CA ILE A 361 33.05 -53.78 -65.11
C ILE A 361 32.08 -54.98 -65.15
N PHE A 362 31.39 -55.30 -64.09
CA PHE A 362 30.42 -56.36 -64.02
C PHE A 362 29.20 -56.02 -64.86
N ARG A 363 28.71 -54.81 -64.90
CA ARG A 363 27.62 -54.33 -65.76
C ARG A 363 28.00 -54.43 -67.23
N VAL A 364 29.21 -54.00 -67.60
CA VAL A 364 29.73 -54.11 -68.97
C VAL A 364 29.84 -55.57 -69.42
N LYS A 365 30.34 -56.49 -68.52
CA LYS A 365 30.34 -57.92 -68.81
C LYS A 365 28.95 -58.55 -68.92
N THR A 366 28.00 -58.10 -68.12
CA THR A 366 26.60 -58.63 -68.19
C THR A 366 25.84 -58.05 -69.33
N GLN A 367 26.14 -56.81 -69.76
CA GLN A 367 25.55 -56.29 -71.01
C GLN A 367 26.04 -56.97 -72.27
N ARG A 368 27.28 -57.49 -72.34
CA ARG A 368 27.80 -58.26 -73.45
C ARG A 368 27.20 -59.67 -73.54
N LYS A 369 26.51 -60.20 -72.49
CA LYS A 369 25.82 -61.47 -72.46
C LYS A 369 24.31 -61.37 -72.74
N LYS A 370 23.71 -60.16 -72.80
CA LYS A 370 22.26 -59.98 -73.06
C LYS A 370 21.90 -59.48 -74.44
N ALA A 371 22.86 -59.46 -75.37
CA ALA A 371 22.58 -59.18 -76.79
C ALA A 371 22.19 -60.41 -77.60
N ALA A 372 21.64 -61.45 -77.01
CA ALA A 372 21.08 -62.59 -77.66
C ALA A 372 19.90 -63.19 -76.84
N LYS A 373 18.78 -62.64 -76.96
CA LYS A 373 17.47 -63.31 -77.09
C LYS A 373 16.34 -62.29 -77.00
N THR A 374 15.71 -62.24 -78.10
CA THR A 374 14.53 -61.46 -78.54
C THR A 374 13.26 -62.14 -78.06
N VAL A 375 12.22 -61.33 -77.81
CA VAL A 375 10.80 -61.48 -78.26
C VAL A 375 9.83 -62.34 -77.43
N GLU A 376 8.65 -61.75 -77.27
CA GLU A 376 7.30 -62.28 -76.95
C GLU A 376 6.97 -62.37 -75.46
N ALA A 377 5.87 -61.92 -74.95
CA ALA A 377 4.57 -61.43 -75.34
C ALA A 377 3.87 -60.90 -74.10
N MET A 378 3.24 -59.83 -74.18
CA MET A 378 1.83 -59.47 -74.09
C MET A 378 0.94 -60.11 -73.01
N ASN A 379 0.17 -59.22 -72.38
CA ASN A 379 -1.14 -59.38 -71.71
C ASN A 379 -1.20 -59.94 -70.31
N ASP A 380 -1.89 -59.45 -69.40
CA ASP A 380 -3.19 -58.88 -69.19
C ASP A 380 -3.52 -58.73 -67.70
N MET A 381 -4.32 -57.75 -67.37
CA MET A 381 -5.34 -57.66 -66.31
C MET A 381 -5.04 -57.59 -64.79
N ASN A 382 -5.48 -56.49 -64.27
CA ASN A 382 -6.09 -56.26 -62.97
C ASN A 382 -7.22 -57.25 -62.61
N PRO A 383 -7.89 -57.22 -61.44
CA PRO A 383 -7.73 -56.48 -60.20
C PRO A 383 -8.04 -57.33 -58.92
N VAL A 384 -8.27 -56.61 -57.81
CA VAL A 384 -9.21 -56.95 -56.67
C VAL A 384 -8.67 -57.34 -55.30
N LEU A 385 -8.98 -56.40 -54.44
CA LEU A 385 -9.50 -56.44 -53.03
C LEU A 385 -8.89 -57.32 -51.90
N GLY A 386 -8.88 -56.68 -50.80
CA GLY A 386 -9.04 -57.27 -49.42
C GLY A 386 -8.08 -56.70 -48.40
N SER A 387 -8.45 -55.73 -47.59
CA SER A 387 -9.24 -55.78 -46.37
C SER A 387 -8.44 -56.15 -45.10
N GLY A 388 -8.53 -55.30 -44.11
CA GLY A 388 -8.27 -55.58 -42.66
C GLY A 388 -7.27 -54.62 -42.02
N SER A 389 -7.63 -53.55 -41.42
CA SER A 389 -8.38 -53.29 -40.15
C SER A 389 -7.53 -53.27 -38.92
N TRP A 390 -7.80 -52.23 -38.12
CA TRP A 390 -7.57 -51.93 -36.71
C TRP A 390 -6.38 -51.00 -36.48
N GLY A 391 -6.49 -49.85 -35.77
CA GLY A 391 -7.59 -49.17 -35.09
C GLY A 391 -7.06 -48.05 -34.22
N HIS A 392 -7.93 -47.12 -33.94
CA HIS A 392 -7.99 -46.15 -32.87
C HIS A 392 -7.09 -44.91 -32.86
N GLN A 393 -7.71 -43.91 -33.33
CA GLN A 393 -7.40 -42.51 -33.10
C GLN A 393 -8.51 -41.92 -32.22
N HIS A 394 -8.17 -41.29 -31.08
CA HIS A 394 -9.09 -40.45 -30.36
C HIS A 394 -8.72 -38.97 -30.58
N GLN A 395 -9.61 -38.34 -31.28
CA GLN A 395 -9.62 -36.91 -31.54
C GLN A 395 -10.71 -36.28 -30.66
N PHE A 396 -10.37 -35.35 -29.77
CA PHE A 396 -11.36 -34.51 -29.13
C PHE A 396 -11.42 -33.15 -29.83
N GLN A 397 -12.57 -32.91 -30.40
CA GLN A 397 -12.98 -31.68 -31.05
C GLN A 397 -13.86 -30.90 -30.05
N VAL A 398 -13.54 -29.62 -29.75
CA VAL A 398 -14.46 -28.70 -29.06
C VAL A 398 -14.82 -27.58 -30.03
N GLY A 399 -16.11 -27.48 -30.25
CA GLY A 399 -16.73 -26.56 -31.18
C GLY A 399 -16.81 -25.13 -30.66
N ILE A 400 -16.77 -24.22 -31.61
CA ILE A 400 -17.06 -22.78 -31.50
C ILE A 400 -18.47 -22.54 -32.06
N PRO A 401 -19.28 -21.69 -31.41
CA PRO A 401 -20.35 -20.98 -32.14
C PRO A 401 -19.91 -19.55 -32.47
N SER A 402 -20.01 -19.26 -33.73
CA SER A 402 -19.97 -17.92 -34.32
C SER A 402 -21.24 -17.15 -34.02
N ASP A 403 -21.13 -15.84 -33.69
CA ASP A 403 -22.11 -14.89 -34.21
C ASP A 403 -21.47 -13.54 -34.56
N GLN A 404 -21.88 -13.03 -35.69
CA GLN A 404 -21.43 -11.87 -36.43
C GLN A 404 -21.98 -10.56 -35.85
N ARG A 405 -21.20 -9.49 -35.86
CA ARG A 405 -21.55 -8.18 -36.44
C ARG A 405 -20.42 -7.16 -36.28
N ASP A 406 -19.80 -6.83 -37.39
CA ASP A 406 -19.20 -5.52 -37.64
C ASP A 406 -20.29 -4.49 -38.01
N PRO A 407 -20.07 -3.14 -37.98
CA PRO A 407 -18.91 -2.50 -38.57
C PRO A 407 -18.43 -1.16 -37.91
N ALA A 408 -17.25 -0.77 -38.37
CA ALA A 408 -16.80 0.60 -38.69
C ALA A 408 -16.14 1.45 -37.61
N GLY A 409 -14.86 1.76 -37.84
CA GLY A 409 -14.39 3.14 -37.79
C GLY A 409 -13.21 3.46 -36.91
N ALA A 410 -12.09 3.79 -37.54
CA ALA A 410 -11.12 4.79 -37.18
C ALA A 410 -9.88 4.40 -36.36
N GLY A 411 -8.73 4.43 -37.02
CA GLY A 411 -7.51 5.13 -36.62
C GLY A 411 -6.49 4.39 -35.78
N PRO A 412 -5.23 4.46 -36.18
CA PRO A 412 -4.16 3.75 -35.44
C PRO A 412 -3.69 4.55 -34.26
N VAL A 413 -3.78 3.96 -33.05
CA VAL A 413 -3.12 4.47 -31.86
C VAL A 413 -1.76 3.79 -31.71
N SER A 414 -0.74 4.62 -31.73
CA SER A 414 0.65 4.37 -31.48
C SER A 414 0.87 3.49 -30.23
N ARG A 415 1.57 2.39 -30.43
CA ARG A 415 2.07 1.52 -29.38
C ARG A 415 3.34 2.16 -28.81
N GLU A 416 3.20 2.89 -27.72
CA GLU A 416 4.32 3.34 -26.90
C GLU A 416 4.93 2.11 -26.21
N LYS A 417 6.14 1.77 -26.60
CA LYS A 417 6.98 0.80 -25.90
C LYS A 417 7.38 1.44 -24.58
N GLN A 418 6.83 0.95 -23.48
CA GLN A 418 7.41 1.18 -22.15
C GLN A 418 8.71 0.38 -22.05
N GLU A 419 9.83 1.08 -22.20
CA GLU A 419 11.15 0.59 -21.81
C GLU A 419 11.20 0.56 -20.27
N LEU A 420 11.34 -0.64 -19.71
CA LEU A 420 11.67 -0.83 -18.30
C LEU A 420 13.14 -0.40 -18.10
N HIS A 421 13.36 0.77 -17.52
CA HIS A 421 14.66 1.16 -17.02
C HIS A 421 14.96 0.41 -15.72
N TYR A 422 15.84 -0.59 -15.81
CA TYR A 422 16.50 -1.16 -14.65
C TYR A 422 17.57 -0.21 -14.16
N ALA A 423 17.36 0.40 -12.98
CA ALA A 423 18.41 1.11 -12.28
C ALA A 423 19.44 0.08 -11.76
N PHE A 424 20.60 0.04 -12.36
CA PHE A 424 21.74 -0.74 -11.90
C PHE A 424 22.35 -0.01 -10.71
N LEU A 425 22.12 -0.53 -9.50
CA LEU A 425 22.76 -0.03 -8.28
C LEU A 425 24.18 -0.58 -8.21
N ASP A 426 25.15 0.29 -8.52
CA ASP A 426 26.59 0.01 -8.38
C ASP A 426 26.99 0.09 -6.89
N PHE A 427 27.11 -1.05 -6.23
CA PHE A 427 27.48 -1.19 -4.81
C PHE A 427 28.97 -0.92 -4.51
N ARG A 428 29.79 -0.50 -5.47
CA ARG A 428 31.22 -0.24 -5.25
C ARG A 428 31.54 1.12 -4.61
N LYS A 429 30.55 1.98 -4.39
CA LYS A 429 30.73 3.32 -3.80
C LYS A 429 30.24 3.51 -2.37
N LEU A 430 29.84 2.46 -1.67
CA LEU A 430 29.53 2.53 -0.23
C LEU A 430 30.69 1.98 0.58
N ARG A 431 31.82 2.68 0.57
CA ARG A 431 32.85 2.57 1.59
C ARG A 431 33.19 3.95 2.10
N LEU A 432 32.96 4.14 3.41
CA LEU A 432 33.48 5.19 4.29
C LEU A 432 32.92 6.62 4.05
N GLN A 433 31.88 6.96 4.84
CA GLN A 433 31.92 8.18 5.62
C GLN A 433 31.39 7.85 7.01
N GLU A 434 32.32 7.60 7.89
CA GLU A 434 32.17 7.58 9.34
C GLU A 434 32.13 9.02 9.83
N GLN A 435 31.19 9.27 10.73
CA GLN A 435 31.29 10.23 11.83
C GLN A 435 31.25 11.73 11.49
N GLU A 436 30.06 12.33 11.67
CA GLU A 436 29.99 13.65 12.30
C GLU A 436 28.63 13.79 13.03
N ASP A 437 28.74 14.26 14.23
CA ASP A 437 27.81 14.52 15.31
C ASP A 437 26.41 14.99 14.91
N ILE A 438 25.37 14.32 15.44
CA ILE A 438 24.02 14.87 15.56
C ILE A 438 23.76 15.08 17.06
N ASP A 439 23.93 16.33 17.48
CA ASP A 439 23.43 16.86 18.75
C ASP A 439 21.90 16.67 18.81
N THR A 440 21.46 15.83 19.72
CA THR A 440 20.07 15.69 20.09
C THR A 440 19.70 16.78 21.09
N GLU A 441 19.06 17.83 20.60
CA GLU A 441 18.46 18.88 21.43
C GLU A 441 17.16 18.33 22.08
N TYR A 442 17.24 17.95 23.34
CA TYR A 442 16.08 17.63 24.17
C TYR A 442 15.44 18.92 24.66
N ALA A 443 14.24 19.21 24.19
CA ALA A 443 13.40 20.27 24.75
C ALA A 443 12.81 19.81 26.10
N GLU A 444 13.28 20.34 27.19
CA GLU A 444 12.78 20.18 28.55
C GLU A 444 11.46 20.93 28.71
N ILE A 445 10.35 20.21 28.90
CA ILE A 445 9.06 20.83 29.26
C ILE A 445 9.03 21.03 30.77
N LYS A 446 9.21 22.26 31.23
CA LYS A 446 8.98 22.66 32.62
C LYS A 446 7.47 22.78 32.88
N ILE A 447 6.95 21.89 33.71
CA ILE A 447 5.61 21.99 34.29
C ILE A 447 5.71 22.85 35.52
N HIS A 448 5.13 24.05 35.48
CA HIS A 448 4.87 24.85 36.70
C HIS A 448 3.55 24.40 37.33
N LYS A 449 3.68 24.08 38.64
CA LYS A 449 2.58 23.76 39.56
C LYS A 449 1.62 24.95 39.75
#